data_c8d33fcd1181db66c4a8e82c8dd5f7e4
#
_entry.id   c8d33fcd1181db66c4a8e82c8dd5f7e4
#
_cell.length_a   1.000
_cell.length_b   1.000
_cell.length_c   1.000
_cell.angle_alpha   90.00
_cell.angle_beta   90.00
_cell.angle_gamma   90.00
#
_symmetry.space_group_name_H-M   'P 1'
#
loop_
_entity.id
_entity.type
_entity.pdbx_description
1 polymer ?
#
loop_
_entity_poly.entity_id
_entity_poly.type
_entity_poly.pdbx_seq_one_letter_code
_entity_poly.pdbx_strand_id
1 'polypeptide(L)'
;HKLPATIISRCQRFDFKRLSSIDIVERMKVVLEDIGMGYDEQALKAIAQAAAGGMRDALSLLDQVVSFSNEHVQLEDVLLVTGSVSQDAFYDIANSLLQKEVAQVLSSVENLIADGKEPLRLAEDFITFFRDLLLLKTDGTLEELLEFIAPEDKFLTLAEQFDASTLYGFIDILAKTQQEMRFSHHTKIYLETALLKMAQYKATTQGTAVVDPEIEGKVAALESRLGQLTQQLQ
;
A
#
# COMPACT_ATOMS: atom_id res chain seq x y z
N HIS A 1 5.52 -23.37 -3.30
CA HIS A 1 6.27 -23.90 -4.45
C HIS A 1 7.75 -24.17 -4.18
N LYS A 2 8.15 -24.31 -2.89
CA LYS A 2 9.54 -24.60 -2.51
C LYS A 2 9.80 -26.11 -2.33
N LEU A 3 8.77 -26.97 -2.47
CA LEU A 3 8.92 -28.41 -2.32
C LEU A 3 9.20 -29.06 -3.69
N PRO A 4 10.15 -30.03 -3.76
CA PRO A 4 10.40 -30.78 -4.98
C PRO A 4 9.15 -31.58 -5.42
N ALA A 5 8.98 -31.69 -6.74
CA ALA A 5 7.84 -32.41 -7.32
C ALA A 5 7.75 -33.89 -6.86
N THR A 6 8.88 -34.50 -6.56
CA THR A 6 9.00 -35.87 -6.04
C THR A 6 8.37 -36.06 -4.66
N ILE A 7 8.35 -35.01 -3.83
CA ILE A 7 7.67 -35.00 -2.53
C ILE A 7 6.18 -34.77 -2.71
N ILE A 8 5.81 -33.78 -3.56
CA ILE A 8 4.40 -33.44 -3.82
C ILE A 8 3.64 -34.64 -4.38
N SER A 9 4.25 -35.46 -5.25
CA SER A 9 3.63 -36.63 -5.86
C SER A 9 3.38 -37.80 -4.90
N ARG A 10 3.97 -37.78 -3.71
CA ARG A 10 3.90 -38.87 -2.71
C ARG A 10 3.17 -38.46 -1.43
N CYS A 11 2.69 -37.21 -1.33
CA CYS A 11 1.99 -36.69 -0.17
C CYS A 11 0.59 -36.22 -0.55
N GLN A 12 -0.35 -36.37 0.36
CA GLN A 12 -1.63 -35.70 0.24
C GLN A 12 -1.43 -34.22 0.60
N ARG A 13 -1.91 -33.32 -0.26
CA ARG A 13 -1.80 -31.88 -0.08
C ARG A 13 -3.08 -31.34 0.55
N PHE A 14 -2.93 -30.54 1.61
CA PHE A 14 -4.00 -29.77 2.23
C PHE A 14 -3.64 -28.28 2.08
N ASP A 15 -4.45 -27.56 1.32
CA ASP A 15 -4.27 -26.13 1.10
C ASP A 15 -5.08 -25.34 2.12
N PHE A 16 -4.39 -24.65 3.03
CA PHE A 16 -5.01 -23.72 3.98
C PHE A 16 -5.01 -22.32 3.41
N LYS A 17 -6.18 -21.68 3.43
CA LYS A 17 -6.33 -20.28 3.04
C LYS A 17 -5.88 -19.36 4.19
N ARG A 18 -5.53 -18.13 3.84
CA ARG A 18 -5.37 -17.06 4.84
C ARG A 18 -6.72 -16.78 5.49
N LEU A 19 -6.69 -16.43 6.78
CA LEU A 19 -7.87 -15.99 7.50
C LEU A 19 -8.19 -14.55 7.14
N SER A 20 -9.48 -14.21 7.19
CA SER A 20 -9.88 -12.81 7.03
C SER A 20 -9.47 -11.99 8.26
N SER A 21 -9.28 -10.68 8.08
CA SER A 21 -9.00 -9.79 9.22
C SER A 21 -10.14 -9.82 10.24
N ILE A 22 -11.38 -10.03 9.80
CA ILE A 22 -12.56 -10.13 10.65
C ILE A 22 -12.46 -11.36 11.57
N ASP A 23 -12.18 -12.54 11.02
CA ASP A 23 -12.02 -13.78 11.80
C ASP A 23 -10.90 -13.67 12.84
N ILE A 24 -9.81 -12.98 12.47
CA ILE A 24 -8.67 -12.76 13.36
C ILE A 24 -9.08 -11.83 14.51
N VAL A 25 -9.77 -10.72 14.20
CA VAL A 25 -10.24 -9.75 15.22
C VAL A 25 -11.23 -10.42 16.16
N GLU A 26 -12.20 -11.19 15.65
CA GLU A 26 -13.16 -11.91 16.49
C GLU A 26 -12.47 -12.89 17.45
N ARG A 27 -11.47 -13.61 16.96
CA ARG A 27 -10.71 -14.52 17.82
C ARG A 27 -9.91 -13.78 18.90
N MET A 28 -9.31 -12.67 18.59
CA MET A 28 -8.59 -11.84 19.58
C MET A 28 -9.55 -11.27 20.62
N LYS A 29 -10.74 -10.82 20.24
CA LYS A 29 -11.79 -10.37 21.18
C LYS A 29 -12.11 -11.46 22.22
N VAL A 30 -12.38 -12.68 21.76
CA VAL A 30 -12.66 -13.82 22.66
C VAL A 30 -11.51 -14.05 23.64
N VAL A 31 -10.25 -13.95 23.21
CA VAL A 31 -9.08 -14.14 24.09
C VAL A 31 -8.99 -13.03 25.12
N LEU A 32 -9.19 -11.76 24.72
CA LEU A 32 -9.12 -10.62 25.63
C LEU A 32 -10.26 -10.60 26.65
N GLU A 33 -11.47 -10.98 26.24
CA GLU A 33 -12.61 -11.14 27.13
C GLU A 33 -12.38 -12.23 28.19
N ASP A 34 -11.78 -13.37 27.80
CA ASP A 34 -11.46 -14.47 28.72
C ASP A 34 -10.45 -14.07 29.81
N ILE A 35 -9.49 -13.19 29.47
CA ILE A 35 -8.51 -12.68 30.45
C ILE A 35 -8.98 -11.38 31.12
N GLY A 36 -10.16 -10.85 30.78
CA GLY A 36 -10.73 -9.63 31.37
C GLY A 36 -10.02 -8.34 31.00
N MET A 37 -9.36 -8.29 29.84
CA MET A 37 -8.62 -7.13 29.34
C MET A 37 -9.48 -6.31 28.37
N GLY A 38 -9.50 -4.98 28.56
CA GLY A 38 -10.14 -4.06 27.62
C GLY A 38 -9.34 -3.89 26.33
N TYR A 39 -10.00 -3.42 25.27
CA TYR A 39 -9.34 -3.19 23.98
C TYR A 39 -10.03 -2.15 23.13
N ASP A 40 -9.25 -1.46 22.29
CA ASP A 40 -9.75 -0.65 21.20
C ASP A 40 -9.92 -1.49 19.93
N GLU A 41 -11.04 -1.36 19.23
CA GLU A 41 -11.26 -2.08 17.97
C GLU A 41 -10.20 -1.77 16.90
N GLN A 42 -9.74 -0.52 16.86
CA GLN A 42 -8.68 -0.11 15.93
C GLN A 42 -7.35 -0.81 16.24
N ALA A 43 -7.04 -1.03 17.52
CA ALA A 43 -5.87 -1.80 17.94
C ALA A 43 -5.91 -3.24 17.40
N LEU A 44 -7.05 -3.93 17.55
CA LEU A 44 -7.20 -5.30 17.05
C LEU A 44 -7.14 -5.37 15.52
N LYS A 45 -7.72 -4.41 14.82
CA LYS A 45 -7.62 -4.31 13.35
C LYS A 45 -6.16 -4.13 12.91
N ALA A 46 -5.38 -3.29 13.59
CA ALA A 46 -3.97 -3.08 13.30
C ALA A 46 -3.14 -4.37 13.51
N ILE A 47 -3.42 -5.14 14.57
CA ILE A 47 -2.77 -6.45 14.79
C ILE A 47 -3.14 -7.43 13.67
N ALA A 48 -4.42 -7.52 13.29
CA ALA A 48 -4.88 -8.40 12.23
C ALA A 48 -4.24 -8.08 10.87
N GLN A 49 -4.06 -6.80 10.57
CA GLN A 49 -3.36 -6.32 9.37
C GLN A 49 -1.88 -6.72 9.39
N ALA A 50 -1.19 -6.47 10.51
CA ALA A 50 0.23 -6.82 10.66
C ALA A 50 0.48 -8.33 10.55
N ALA A 51 -0.49 -9.15 10.97
CA ALA A 51 -0.44 -10.61 10.91
C ALA A 51 -0.68 -11.18 9.50
N ALA A 52 -1.14 -10.39 8.53
CA ALA A 52 -1.30 -10.75 7.12
C ALA A 52 -2.04 -12.09 6.89
N GLY A 53 -3.09 -12.38 7.68
CA GLY A 53 -3.92 -13.58 7.58
C GLY A 53 -3.39 -14.79 8.37
N GLY A 54 -2.36 -14.62 9.20
CA GLY A 54 -1.79 -15.64 10.08
C GLY A 54 -2.31 -15.56 11.51
N MET A 55 -3.19 -16.47 11.96
CA MET A 55 -3.71 -16.46 13.33
C MET A 55 -2.60 -16.58 14.39
N ARG A 56 -1.58 -17.42 14.13
CA ARG A 56 -0.45 -17.56 15.07
C ARG A 56 0.31 -16.25 15.24
N ASP A 57 0.56 -15.56 14.14
CA ASP A 57 1.28 -14.29 14.15
C ASP A 57 0.46 -13.21 14.86
N ALA A 58 -0.86 -13.17 14.61
CA ALA A 58 -1.78 -12.25 15.30
C ALA A 58 -1.80 -12.47 16.81
N LEU A 59 -1.93 -13.72 17.25
CA LEU A 59 -1.93 -14.03 18.69
C LEU A 59 -0.56 -13.77 19.34
N SER A 60 0.55 -13.98 18.62
CA SER A 60 1.89 -13.66 19.10
C SER A 60 2.10 -12.14 19.24
N LEU A 61 1.59 -11.36 18.30
CA LEU A 61 1.59 -9.88 18.40
C LEU A 61 0.70 -9.42 19.55
N LEU A 62 -0.50 -10.00 19.69
CA LEU A 62 -1.41 -9.68 20.78
C LEU A 62 -0.76 -9.94 22.16
N ASP A 63 -0.10 -11.08 22.33
CA ASP A 63 0.61 -11.42 23.57
C ASP A 63 1.71 -10.41 23.90
N GLN A 64 2.47 -9.97 22.90
CA GLN A 64 3.45 -8.91 23.05
C GLN A 64 2.79 -7.59 23.48
N VAL A 65 1.72 -7.15 22.80
CA VAL A 65 1.02 -5.92 23.14
C VAL A 65 0.44 -5.98 24.55
N VAL A 66 -0.23 -7.06 24.91
CA VAL A 66 -0.79 -7.29 26.26
C VAL A 66 0.29 -7.19 27.33
N SER A 67 1.53 -7.62 27.05
CA SER A 67 2.65 -7.53 27.99
C SER A 67 3.10 -6.08 28.24
N PHE A 68 2.81 -5.15 27.36
CA PHE A 68 3.09 -3.71 27.51
C PHE A 68 1.89 -2.91 28.00
N SER A 69 0.68 -3.37 27.67
CA SER A 69 -0.57 -2.71 28.06
C SER A 69 -0.89 -3.05 29.53
N ASN A 70 -1.36 -2.07 30.30
CA ASN A 70 -1.73 -2.31 31.70
C ASN A 70 -3.05 -3.09 31.82
N GLU A 71 -4.18 -2.44 31.50
CA GLU A 71 -5.54 -3.00 31.62
C GLU A 71 -6.34 -2.90 30.30
N HIS A 72 -5.78 -2.21 29.32
CA HIS A 72 -6.46 -1.90 28.07
C HIS A 72 -5.48 -1.88 26.90
N VAL A 73 -5.77 -2.64 25.84
CA VAL A 73 -4.99 -2.65 24.59
C VAL A 73 -5.34 -1.45 23.75
N GLN A 74 -4.40 -0.51 23.62
CA GLN A 74 -4.56 0.73 22.86
C GLN A 74 -3.85 0.62 21.50
N LEU A 75 -4.26 1.46 20.55
CA LEU A 75 -3.65 1.50 19.21
C LEU A 75 -2.16 1.86 19.28
N GLU A 76 -1.79 2.78 20.17
CA GLU A 76 -0.41 3.22 20.40
C GLU A 76 0.52 2.08 20.79
N ASP A 77 0.05 1.17 21.67
CA ASP A 77 0.80 -0.01 22.07
C ASP A 77 1.07 -0.93 20.87
N VAL A 78 0.06 -1.11 20.03
CA VAL A 78 0.19 -1.93 18.80
C VAL A 78 1.17 -1.31 17.83
N LEU A 79 1.08 0.01 17.58
CA LEU A 79 2.00 0.72 16.68
C LEU A 79 3.45 0.65 17.18
N LEU A 80 3.64 0.66 18.51
CA LEU A 80 4.95 0.51 19.13
C LEU A 80 5.52 -0.90 18.90
N VAL A 81 4.73 -1.94 19.20
CA VAL A 81 5.14 -3.35 19.09
C VAL A 81 5.36 -3.78 17.63
N THR A 82 4.47 -3.39 16.73
CA THR A 82 4.56 -3.76 15.32
C THR A 82 5.56 -2.91 14.53
N GLY A 83 6.01 -1.81 15.10
CA GLY A 83 6.82 -0.82 14.39
C GLY A 83 6.05 -0.10 13.28
N SER A 84 4.72 -0.22 13.23
CA SER A 84 3.87 0.45 12.24
C SER A 84 3.81 1.95 12.47
N VAL A 85 3.39 2.69 11.45
CA VAL A 85 3.17 4.14 11.51
C VAL A 85 1.67 4.41 11.57
N SER A 86 1.27 5.45 12.28
CA SER A 86 -0.15 5.82 12.36
C SER A 86 -0.69 6.28 11.00
N GLN A 87 -1.98 6.05 10.77
CA GLN A 87 -2.66 6.53 9.56
C GLN A 87 -2.62 8.06 9.45
N ASP A 88 -2.64 8.75 10.59
CA ASP A 88 -2.56 10.22 10.65
C ASP A 88 -1.23 10.74 10.13
N ALA A 89 -0.11 10.10 10.45
CA ALA A 89 1.19 10.50 9.91
C ALA A 89 1.25 10.36 8.38
N PHE A 90 0.65 9.33 7.82
CA PHE A 90 0.54 9.18 6.36
C PHE A 90 -0.42 10.21 5.76
N TYR A 91 -1.52 10.52 6.43
CA TYR A 91 -2.43 11.60 6.03
C TYR A 91 -1.70 12.94 5.93
N ASP A 92 -0.94 13.32 6.96
CA ASP A 92 -0.20 14.58 7.01
C ASP A 92 0.84 14.67 5.89
N ILE A 93 1.57 13.57 5.64
CA ILE A 93 2.56 13.51 4.56
C ILE A 93 1.86 13.61 3.20
N ALA A 94 0.75 12.91 2.98
CA ALA A 94 0.01 12.97 1.73
C ALA A 94 -0.60 14.36 1.47
N ASN A 95 -1.11 15.01 2.52
CA ASN A 95 -1.61 16.38 2.43
C ASN A 95 -0.47 17.37 2.09
N SER A 96 0.70 17.21 2.70
CA SER A 96 1.89 18.02 2.39
C SER A 96 2.39 17.78 0.94
N LEU A 97 2.27 16.53 0.43
CA LEU A 97 2.56 16.21 -0.98
C LEU A 97 1.57 16.92 -1.93
N LEU A 98 0.29 16.92 -1.58
CA LEU A 98 -0.74 17.61 -2.36
C LEU A 98 -0.47 19.12 -2.44
N GLN A 99 -0.03 19.72 -1.34
CA GLN A 99 0.31 21.13 -1.24
C GLN A 99 1.73 21.46 -1.75
N LYS A 100 2.50 20.45 -2.16
CA LYS A 100 3.89 20.55 -2.63
C LYS A 100 4.84 21.13 -1.59
N GLU A 101 4.58 20.91 -0.33
CA GLU A 101 5.40 21.33 0.80
C GLU A 101 6.55 20.34 1.04
N VAL A 102 7.52 20.36 0.12
CA VAL A 102 8.62 19.39 0.06
C VAL A 102 9.40 19.30 1.37
N ALA A 103 9.67 20.44 2.00
CA ALA A 103 10.40 20.49 3.27
C ALA A 103 9.66 19.76 4.40
N GLN A 104 8.34 19.94 4.45
CA GLN A 104 7.49 19.25 5.45
C GLN A 104 7.47 17.74 5.23
N VAL A 105 7.29 17.30 3.96
CA VAL A 105 7.32 15.88 3.60
C VAL A 105 8.62 15.22 4.05
N LEU A 106 9.76 15.81 3.73
CA LEU A 106 11.08 15.25 4.09
C LEU A 106 11.29 15.26 5.61
N SER A 107 10.89 16.33 6.31
CA SER A 107 11.00 16.42 7.76
C SER A 107 10.16 15.37 8.46
N SER A 108 8.91 15.15 8.01
CA SER A 108 8.03 14.13 8.59
C SER A 108 8.59 12.72 8.41
N VAL A 109 9.12 12.40 7.23
CA VAL A 109 9.74 11.09 6.98
C VAL A 109 11.05 10.92 7.74
N GLU A 110 11.87 11.99 7.86
CA GLU A 110 13.07 11.97 8.70
C GLU A 110 12.76 11.63 10.15
N ASN A 111 11.69 12.23 10.72
CA ASN A 111 11.26 11.94 12.08
C ASN A 111 10.84 10.47 12.23
N LEU A 112 10.08 9.92 11.27
CA LEU A 112 9.70 8.51 11.29
C LEU A 112 10.92 7.58 11.26
N ILE A 113 11.93 7.90 10.47
CA ILE A 113 13.18 7.13 10.40
C ILE A 113 13.99 7.28 11.69
N ALA A 114 14.03 8.48 12.28
CA ALA A 114 14.68 8.73 13.58
C ALA A 114 14.00 7.95 14.71
N ASP A 115 12.67 7.77 14.64
CA ASP A 115 11.89 6.92 15.54
C ASP A 115 12.04 5.41 15.27
N GLY A 116 12.98 5.03 14.39
CA GLY A 116 13.35 3.64 14.12
C GLY A 116 12.52 2.95 13.04
N LYS A 117 11.72 3.69 12.26
CA LYS A 117 10.96 3.08 11.16
C LYS A 117 11.89 2.75 9.99
N GLU A 118 11.76 1.57 9.45
CA GLU A 118 12.58 1.09 8.33
C GLU A 118 12.10 1.72 7.01
N PRO A 119 12.99 2.39 6.22
CA PRO A 119 12.60 3.06 4.98
C PRO A 119 11.96 2.14 3.93
N LEU A 120 12.39 0.87 3.86
CA LEU A 120 11.80 -0.11 2.94
C LEU A 120 10.33 -0.41 3.34
N ARG A 121 10.07 -0.57 4.64
CA ARG A 121 8.73 -0.79 5.17
C ARG A 121 7.85 0.45 4.95
N LEU A 122 8.38 1.65 5.18
CA LEU A 122 7.67 2.89 4.88
C LEU A 122 7.25 2.98 3.41
N ALA A 123 8.12 2.57 2.49
CA ALA A 123 7.77 2.55 1.06
C ALA A 123 6.62 1.57 0.77
N GLU A 124 6.59 0.39 1.40
CA GLU A 124 5.48 -0.58 1.29
C GLU A 124 4.18 -0.02 1.84
N ASP A 125 4.24 0.59 3.01
CA ASP A 125 3.08 1.18 3.67
C ASP A 125 2.52 2.37 2.86
N PHE A 126 3.39 3.22 2.26
CA PHE A 126 2.98 4.28 1.33
C PHE A 126 2.27 3.74 0.08
N ILE A 127 2.77 2.65 -0.51
CA ILE A 127 2.11 2.02 -1.66
C ILE A 127 0.70 1.58 -1.28
N THR A 128 0.55 0.92 -0.13
CA THR A 128 -0.76 0.45 0.35
C THR A 128 -1.68 1.63 0.66
N PHE A 129 -1.17 2.67 1.30
CA PHE A 129 -1.92 3.89 1.62
C PHE A 129 -2.46 4.59 0.34
N PHE A 130 -1.62 4.84 -0.65
CA PHE A 130 -2.07 5.48 -1.90
C PHE A 130 -2.98 4.58 -2.74
N ARG A 131 -2.81 3.25 -2.69
CA ARG A 131 -3.75 2.31 -3.28
C ARG A 131 -5.12 2.41 -2.61
N ASP A 132 -5.17 2.46 -1.30
CA ASP A 132 -6.42 2.58 -0.55
C ASP A 132 -7.13 3.91 -0.85
N LEU A 133 -6.39 5.04 -0.93
CA LEU A 133 -6.95 6.31 -1.40
C LEU A 133 -7.54 6.20 -2.81
N LEU A 134 -6.89 5.46 -3.70
CA LEU A 134 -7.39 5.23 -5.05
C LEU A 134 -8.66 4.38 -5.06
N LEU A 135 -8.77 3.38 -4.19
CA LEU A 135 -9.99 2.58 -4.02
C LEU A 135 -11.15 3.44 -3.50
N LEU A 136 -10.92 4.25 -2.46
CA LEU A 136 -11.92 5.18 -1.92
C LEU A 136 -12.41 6.17 -2.98
N LYS A 137 -11.51 6.65 -3.85
CA LYS A 137 -11.87 7.55 -4.95
C LYS A 137 -12.68 6.87 -6.05
N THR A 138 -12.46 5.58 -6.31
CA THR A 138 -13.07 4.87 -7.44
C THR A 138 -14.49 4.45 -7.14
N ASP A 139 -14.72 3.81 -5.99
CA ASP A 139 -16.05 3.38 -5.56
C ASP A 139 -16.04 3.18 -4.04
N GLY A 140 -16.86 3.97 -3.33
CA GLY A 140 -17.01 3.87 -1.88
C GLY A 140 -17.55 2.51 -1.38
N THR A 141 -18.01 1.62 -2.27
CA THR A 141 -18.43 0.26 -1.89
C THR A 141 -17.26 -0.71 -1.71
N LEU A 142 -16.03 -0.30 -2.05
CA LEU A 142 -14.81 -1.12 -1.95
C LEU A 142 -14.12 -1.04 -0.58
N GLU A 143 -14.81 -0.56 0.44
CA GLU A 143 -14.26 -0.44 1.81
C GLU A 143 -13.73 -1.76 2.37
N GLU A 144 -14.33 -2.89 2.00
CA GLU A 144 -13.87 -4.23 2.41
C GLU A 144 -12.47 -4.59 1.87
N LEU A 145 -11.99 -3.87 0.84
CA LEU A 145 -10.68 -4.10 0.22
C LEU A 145 -9.58 -3.20 0.79
N LEU A 146 -9.94 -2.27 1.68
CA LEU A 146 -8.97 -1.39 2.32
C LEU A 146 -8.09 -2.21 3.28
N GLU A 147 -6.78 -2.01 3.17
CA GLU A 147 -5.81 -2.72 3.99
C GLU A 147 -5.13 -1.82 5.02
N PHE A 148 -5.00 -0.54 4.75
CA PHE A 148 -4.26 0.40 5.59
C PHE A 148 -5.16 1.50 6.18
N ILE A 149 -6.08 2.05 5.40
CA ILE A 149 -6.93 3.18 5.78
C ILE A 149 -8.24 2.69 6.39
N ALA A 150 -8.63 3.26 7.54
CA ALA A 150 -10.01 3.17 8.02
C ALA A 150 -10.90 4.13 7.20
N PRO A 151 -12.15 3.76 6.86
CA PRO A 151 -13.05 4.61 6.07
C PRO A 151 -13.58 5.78 6.91
N GLU A 152 -12.73 6.77 7.17
CA GLU A 152 -13.06 8.00 7.87
C GLU A 152 -13.21 9.15 6.87
N ASP A 153 -14.07 10.14 7.18
CA ASP A 153 -14.37 11.29 6.32
C ASP A 153 -13.13 12.07 5.87
N LYS A 154 -12.08 12.12 6.71
CA LYS A 154 -10.83 12.81 6.37
C LYS A 154 -10.10 12.15 5.19
N PHE A 155 -10.10 10.82 5.11
CA PHE A 155 -9.47 10.08 4.01
C PHE A 155 -10.30 10.14 2.73
N LEU A 156 -11.63 10.14 2.84
CA LEU A 156 -12.53 10.38 1.71
C LEU A 156 -12.26 11.75 1.10
N THR A 157 -12.20 12.78 1.93
CA THR A 157 -11.91 14.15 1.49
C THR A 157 -10.52 14.25 0.85
N LEU A 158 -9.51 13.58 1.41
CA LEU A 158 -8.16 13.55 0.84
C LEU A 158 -8.14 12.83 -0.51
N ALA A 159 -8.83 11.70 -0.63
CA ALA A 159 -8.93 10.95 -1.88
C ALA A 159 -9.59 11.76 -3.00
N GLU A 160 -10.61 12.57 -2.68
CA GLU A 160 -11.26 13.46 -3.65
C GLU A 160 -10.31 14.54 -4.18
N GLN A 161 -9.41 15.05 -3.34
CA GLN A 161 -8.46 16.11 -3.72
C GLN A 161 -7.34 15.63 -4.65
N PHE A 162 -7.00 14.35 -4.64
CA PHE A 162 -6.03 13.79 -5.56
C PHE A 162 -6.65 13.40 -6.90
N ASP A 163 -5.95 13.66 -8.00
CA ASP A 163 -6.29 13.06 -9.29
C ASP A 163 -5.89 11.57 -9.30
N ALA A 164 -6.71 10.71 -9.88
CA ALA A 164 -6.41 9.29 -9.99
C ALA A 164 -5.08 9.03 -10.72
N SER A 165 -4.77 9.79 -11.76
CA SER A 165 -3.49 9.73 -12.48
C SER A 165 -2.28 10.08 -11.59
N THR A 166 -2.46 10.98 -10.62
CA THR A 166 -1.43 11.31 -9.63
C THR A 166 -1.21 10.15 -8.67
N LEU A 167 -2.27 9.52 -8.15
CA LEU A 167 -2.17 8.36 -7.28
C LEU A 167 -1.50 7.16 -7.99
N TYR A 168 -1.87 6.88 -9.25
CA TYR A 168 -1.18 5.87 -10.05
C TYR A 168 0.31 6.19 -10.22
N GLY A 169 0.65 7.45 -10.49
CA GLY A 169 2.04 7.89 -10.63
C GLY A 169 2.83 7.74 -9.33
N PHE A 170 2.23 8.02 -8.19
CA PHE A 170 2.85 7.84 -6.87
C PHE A 170 3.14 6.36 -6.59
N ILE A 171 2.16 5.49 -6.83
CA ILE A 171 2.31 4.03 -6.67
C ILE A 171 3.43 3.51 -7.59
N ASP A 172 3.49 3.94 -8.85
CA ASP A 172 4.54 3.52 -9.80
C ASP A 172 5.94 3.97 -9.35
N ILE A 173 6.09 5.23 -8.89
CA ILE A 173 7.36 5.75 -8.35
C ILE A 173 7.80 4.92 -7.15
N LEU A 174 6.90 4.68 -6.19
CA LEU A 174 7.21 3.94 -4.97
C LEU A 174 7.52 2.48 -5.25
N ALA A 175 6.77 1.81 -6.13
CA ALA A 175 7.00 0.40 -6.49
C ALA A 175 8.37 0.20 -7.16
N LYS A 176 8.78 1.10 -8.06
CA LYS A 176 10.13 1.09 -8.65
C LYS A 176 11.20 1.33 -7.60
N THR A 177 10.99 2.31 -6.74
CA THR A 177 11.92 2.63 -5.66
C THR A 177 12.08 1.47 -4.69
N GLN A 178 10.99 0.80 -4.30
CA GLN A 178 11.02 -0.38 -3.45
C GLN A 178 11.86 -1.51 -4.04
N GLN A 179 11.77 -1.75 -5.35
CA GLN A 179 12.60 -2.75 -6.03
C GLN A 179 14.10 -2.39 -5.98
N GLU A 180 14.44 -1.12 -6.19
CA GLU A 180 15.82 -0.63 -6.12
C GLU A 180 16.38 -0.71 -4.69
N MET A 181 15.56 -0.39 -3.67
CA MET A 181 15.94 -0.44 -2.25
C MET A 181 16.31 -1.85 -1.78
N ARG A 182 15.70 -2.91 -2.33
CA ARG A 182 16.00 -4.31 -1.96
C ARG A 182 17.46 -4.71 -2.20
N PHE A 183 18.15 -4.04 -3.11
CA PHE A 183 19.53 -4.32 -3.47
C PHE A 183 20.50 -3.23 -3.01
N SER A 184 20.04 -2.25 -2.24
CA SER A 184 20.84 -1.10 -1.80
C SER A 184 20.95 -1.04 -0.27
N HIS A 185 22.08 -0.57 0.22
CA HIS A 185 22.29 -0.21 1.62
C HIS A 185 21.85 1.23 1.96
N HIS A 186 21.47 2.01 0.94
CA HIS A 186 21.10 3.43 1.10
C HIS A 186 19.58 3.64 0.97
N THR A 187 18.80 2.80 1.61
CA THR A 187 17.33 2.77 1.50
C THR A 187 16.69 4.13 1.81
N LYS A 188 17.21 4.88 2.79
CA LYS A 188 16.74 6.23 3.14
C LYS A 188 16.80 7.18 1.93
N ILE A 189 17.95 7.26 1.24
CA ILE A 189 18.15 8.16 0.10
C ILE A 189 17.19 7.85 -1.05
N TYR A 190 16.91 6.57 -1.28
CA TYR A 190 15.94 6.15 -2.29
C TYR A 190 14.54 6.62 -1.95
N LEU A 191 14.11 6.46 -0.69
CA LEU A 191 12.79 6.91 -0.24
C LEU A 191 12.66 8.43 -0.35
N GLU A 192 13.64 9.19 0.13
CA GLU A 192 13.66 10.67 0.00
C GLU A 192 13.57 11.10 -1.46
N THR A 193 14.34 10.45 -2.35
CA THR A 193 14.30 10.73 -3.79
C THR A 193 12.93 10.43 -4.40
N ALA A 194 12.27 9.35 -3.98
CA ALA A 194 10.92 9.03 -4.43
C ALA A 194 9.92 10.11 -4.01
N LEU A 195 9.98 10.55 -2.76
CA LEU A 195 9.10 11.60 -2.24
C LEU A 195 9.33 12.95 -2.96
N LEU A 196 10.59 13.29 -3.28
CA LEU A 196 10.92 14.44 -4.11
C LEU A 196 10.30 14.36 -5.51
N LYS A 197 10.37 13.18 -6.15
CA LYS A 197 9.72 12.93 -7.46
C LYS A 197 8.21 13.07 -7.36
N MET A 198 7.61 12.55 -6.28
CA MET A 198 6.16 12.64 -6.04
C MET A 198 5.72 14.10 -5.84
N ALA A 199 6.43 14.88 -5.05
CA ALA A 199 6.12 16.30 -4.83
C ALA A 199 6.24 17.15 -6.12
N GLN A 200 7.10 16.75 -7.05
CA GLN A 200 7.28 17.39 -8.36
C GLN A 200 6.42 16.75 -9.46
N TYR A 201 5.68 15.67 -9.13
CA TYR A 201 4.89 14.94 -10.11
C TYR A 201 3.82 15.84 -10.72
N LYS A 202 3.79 15.86 -12.05
CA LYS A 202 2.70 16.47 -12.81
C LYS A 202 1.98 15.33 -13.48
N ALA A 203 0.71 15.16 -13.17
CA ALA A 203 -0.13 14.25 -13.90
C ALA A 203 -0.05 14.62 -15.39
N THR A 204 0.60 13.79 -16.17
CA THR A 204 0.52 13.92 -17.62
C THR A 204 -0.91 13.55 -17.94
N THR A 205 -1.69 14.50 -18.39
CA THR A 205 -3.01 14.26 -18.98
C THR A 205 -2.73 13.34 -20.17
N GLN A 206 -2.84 12.02 -19.96
CA GLN A 206 -2.96 11.06 -21.06
C GLN A 206 -4.39 11.14 -21.60
N GLY A 207 -4.69 12.31 -22.15
CA GLY A 207 -5.69 12.49 -23.14
C GLY A 207 -4.94 12.75 -24.46
N THR A 208 -5.01 11.79 -25.37
CA THR A 208 -4.29 11.70 -26.63
C THR A 208 -2.78 11.45 -26.46
N ALA A 209 -2.36 10.21 -26.70
CA ALA A 209 -1.04 10.01 -27.25
C ALA A 209 -0.88 11.03 -28.37
N VAL A 210 0.03 11.98 -28.20
CA VAL A 210 0.57 12.71 -29.35
C VAL A 210 1.31 11.60 -30.10
N VAL A 211 0.59 10.92 -30.96
CA VAL A 211 1.20 10.06 -31.97
C VAL A 211 2.07 11.02 -32.74
N ASP A 212 3.37 10.78 -32.67
CA ASP A 212 4.34 11.57 -33.42
C ASP A 212 3.81 11.72 -34.84
N PRO A 213 3.60 12.93 -35.37
CA PRO A 213 3.04 13.15 -36.71
C PRO A 213 3.74 12.31 -37.79
N GLU A 214 5.00 11.96 -37.58
CA GLU A 214 5.79 11.08 -38.40
C GLU A 214 5.35 9.61 -38.30
N ILE A 215 4.85 9.16 -37.15
CA ILE A 215 4.29 7.80 -36.96
C ILE A 215 2.89 7.74 -37.56
N GLU A 216 2.03 8.75 -37.39
CA GLU A 216 0.72 8.84 -38.05
C GLU A 216 0.85 8.82 -39.57
N GLY A 217 1.80 9.57 -40.12
CA GLY A 217 2.10 9.54 -41.55
C GLY A 217 2.57 8.17 -42.06
N LYS A 218 3.37 7.45 -41.27
CA LYS A 218 3.84 6.08 -41.61
C LYS A 218 2.72 5.04 -41.51
N VAL A 219 1.83 5.15 -40.52
CA VAL A 219 0.66 4.25 -40.38
C VAL A 219 -0.32 4.46 -41.54
N ALA A 220 -0.68 5.70 -41.87
CA ALA A 220 -1.55 6.02 -43.01
C ALA A 220 -0.98 5.54 -44.34
N ALA A 221 0.35 5.68 -44.54
CA ALA A 221 1.03 5.18 -45.74
C ALA A 221 1.02 3.64 -45.85
N LEU A 222 1.15 2.93 -44.73
CA LEU A 222 1.08 1.46 -44.64
C LEU A 222 -0.35 0.95 -44.88
N GLU A 223 -1.35 1.61 -44.35
CA GLU A 223 -2.76 1.27 -44.58
C GLU A 223 -3.17 1.47 -46.05
N SER A 224 -2.72 2.57 -46.66
CA SER A 224 -2.93 2.81 -48.10
C SER A 224 -2.27 1.73 -48.96
N ARG A 225 -1.08 1.31 -48.60
CA ARG A 225 -0.32 0.26 -49.33
C ARG A 225 -0.95 -1.12 -49.16
N LEU A 226 -1.47 -1.43 -48.00
CA LEU A 226 -2.25 -2.65 -47.72
C LEU A 226 -3.55 -2.66 -48.54
N GLY A 227 -4.27 -1.54 -48.62
CA GLY A 227 -5.47 -1.40 -49.47
C GLY A 227 -5.18 -1.63 -50.96
N GLN A 228 -4.07 -1.10 -51.50
CA GLN A 228 -3.63 -1.32 -52.86
C GLN A 228 -3.26 -2.79 -53.15
N LEU A 229 -2.54 -3.46 -52.23
CA LEU A 229 -2.20 -4.85 -52.39
C LEU A 229 -3.41 -5.79 -52.30
N THR A 230 -4.41 -5.46 -51.48
CA THR A 230 -5.66 -6.21 -51.39
C THR A 230 -6.50 -6.09 -52.65
N GLN A 231 -6.47 -4.92 -53.33
CA GLN A 231 -7.14 -4.73 -54.64
C GLN A 231 -6.43 -5.44 -55.81
N GLN A 232 -5.13 -5.69 -55.70
CA GLN A 232 -4.37 -6.41 -56.75
C GLN A 232 -4.49 -7.95 -56.62
N LEU A 233 -5.05 -8.46 -55.54
CA LEU A 233 -5.26 -9.88 -55.26
C LEU A 233 -6.70 -10.35 -55.54
N GLN A 234 -7.60 -9.45 -55.94
CA GLN A 234 -8.93 -9.74 -56.50
C GLN A 234 -8.94 -9.65 -58.02
#